data_839433f6f6db901a223a3a77a6513373
#
_entry.id   839433f6f6db901a223a3a77a6513373
#
_cell.length_a   1.000
_cell.length_b   1.000
_cell.length_c   1.000
_cell.angle_alpha   90.00
_cell.angle_beta   90.00
_cell.angle_gamma   90.00
#
_symmetry.space_group_name_H-M   'P 1'
#
loop_
_entity.id
_entity.type
_entity.pdbx_description
1 polymer ?
#
loop_
_entity_poly.entity_id
_entity_poly.type
_entity_poly.pdbx_seq_one_letter_code
_entity_poly.pdbx_strand_id
1 'polypeptide(L)'
;MIVVHATAGTLRSALAWLTNPVARVSAHYVIGKQGQVYQLVLDELCAWHAGRASWQGYSEINECSLGIELENANNGRDPYPEAQVAALITLMRGLIKTYTIEPIMVTRHSDVAEPRGRKTDPAGFPWQELMRQLFPDATVVPERPTRPDQGNPQQRQLAELLTSEAFRVVGAYSQQLHGLARTAATLELGMPLRRSFECRIGRRWYLAQAFGRDTLICPIGEWDRAERLSELSSRDPVQAQAVIEQLYLHAGEPFREDWAIHQAARTLPVGAPLAASQRVRVGSREFVAICYALDILYSPVGQWQSIGRLSTLSEKQADLRAALLELWFRRVGSFVRPRWSLFEAAQQQRLGAPLSPSFRINCQGQEFVGESYALDVVACPIGAWNDVQRLSVLRAQTEEVLAPITP
;
A
#
# COMPACT_ATOMS: atom_id res chain seq x y z
N MET A 1 -10.46 -7.94 -5.67
CA MET A 1 -11.51 -7.48 -6.63
C MET A 1 -11.59 -8.42 -7.83
N ILE A 2 -12.65 -8.35 -8.65
CA ILE A 2 -12.77 -9.14 -9.89
C ILE A 2 -12.92 -8.18 -11.07
N VAL A 3 -12.16 -8.41 -12.15
CA VAL A 3 -12.32 -7.70 -13.41
C VAL A 3 -12.71 -8.70 -14.50
N VAL A 4 -13.86 -8.47 -15.14
CA VAL A 4 -14.36 -9.31 -16.23
C VAL A 4 -13.95 -8.72 -17.57
N HIS A 5 -13.42 -9.57 -18.44
CA HIS A 5 -12.90 -9.26 -19.78
C HIS A 5 -13.61 -10.07 -20.87
N ALA A 6 -13.31 -9.75 -22.10
CA ALA A 6 -13.62 -10.59 -23.24
C ALA A 6 -12.37 -10.78 -24.10
N THR A 7 -12.12 -12.03 -24.53
CA THR A 7 -10.89 -12.45 -25.20
C THR A 7 -10.64 -11.78 -26.57
N ALA A 8 -11.62 -11.13 -27.13
CA ALA A 8 -11.64 -10.63 -28.52
C ALA A 8 -11.26 -11.72 -29.56
N GLY A 9 -11.58 -12.99 -29.27
CA GLY A 9 -11.22 -14.14 -30.11
C GLY A 9 -11.81 -15.44 -29.59
N THR A 10 -11.34 -16.57 -30.18
CA THR A 10 -11.76 -17.91 -29.77
C THR A 10 -11.07 -18.40 -28.52
N LEU A 11 -11.68 -19.34 -27.79
CA LEU A 11 -11.08 -19.98 -26.61
C LEU A 11 -9.67 -20.52 -26.93
N ARG A 12 -9.48 -21.21 -28.05
CA ARG A 12 -8.17 -21.74 -28.43
C ARG A 12 -7.11 -20.65 -28.59
N SER A 13 -7.46 -19.54 -29.26
CA SER A 13 -6.52 -18.40 -29.42
C SER A 13 -6.23 -17.72 -28.12
N ALA A 14 -7.23 -17.54 -27.24
CA ALA A 14 -7.08 -16.93 -25.93
C ALA A 14 -6.15 -17.76 -25.02
N LEU A 15 -6.38 -19.08 -24.93
CA LEU A 15 -5.51 -19.97 -24.17
C LEU A 15 -4.07 -19.92 -24.67
N ALA A 16 -3.86 -20.01 -25.99
CA ALA A 16 -2.53 -19.95 -26.59
C ALA A 16 -1.82 -18.60 -26.32
N TRP A 17 -2.56 -17.50 -26.33
CA TRP A 17 -2.01 -16.15 -26.10
C TRP A 17 -1.70 -15.89 -24.63
N LEU A 18 -2.63 -16.18 -23.72
CA LEU A 18 -2.52 -15.89 -22.28
C LEU A 18 -1.53 -16.81 -21.55
N THR A 19 -1.15 -17.95 -22.14
CA THR A 19 -0.11 -18.86 -21.63
C THR A 19 1.25 -18.64 -22.31
N ASN A 20 1.35 -17.74 -23.28
CA ASN A 20 2.61 -17.46 -23.97
C ASN A 20 3.40 -16.36 -23.24
N PRO A 21 4.59 -16.65 -22.69
CA PRO A 21 5.40 -15.63 -21.97
C PRO A 21 5.78 -14.42 -22.83
N VAL A 22 5.86 -14.59 -24.16
CA VAL A 22 6.19 -13.51 -25.10
C VAL A 22 5.06 -12.48 -25.18
N ALA A 23 3.81 -12.89 -24.92
CA ALA A 23 2.64 -12.01 -24.98
C ALA A 23 2.64 -10.94 -23.88
N ARG A 24 3.33 -11.18 -22.75
CA ARG A 24 3.38 -10.29 -21.58
C ARG A 24 2.00 -9.89 -21.05
N VAL A 25 1.02 -10.74 -21.23
CA VAL A 25 -0.34 -10.66 -20.70
C VAL A 25 -0.75 -12.01 -20.16
N SER A 26 -1.57 -12.02 -19.13
CA SER A 26 -2.13 -13.23 -18.52
C SER A 26 -3.46 -12.93 -17.85
N ALA A 27 -4.26 -13.94 -17.56
CA ALA A 27 -5.48 -13.83 -16.77
C ALA A 27 -5.55 -15.02 -15.81
N HIS A 28 -6.27 -14.86 -14.71
CA HIS A 28 -6.44 -15.95 -13.76
C HIS A 28 -7.32 -17.04 -14.34
N TYR A 29 -8.40 -16.64 -14.99
CA TYR A 29 -9.37 -17.58 -15.54
C TYR A 29 -9.75 -17.24 -16.99
N VAL A 30 -10.07 -18.28 -17.75
CA VAL A 30 -10.72 -18.18 -19.08
C VAL A 30 -11.95 -19.07 -19.07
N ILE A 31 -13.08 -18.57 -19.57
CA ILE A 31 -14.34 -19.31 -19.67
C ILE A 31 -14.78 -19.40 -21.13
N GLY A 32 -14.87 -20.62 -21.63
CA GLY A 32 -15.35 -20.92 -23.00
C GLY A 32 -16.88 -20.79 -23.12
N LYS A 33 -17.37 -20.71 -24.35
CA LYS A 33 -18.81 -20.57 -24.65
C LYS A 33 -19.69 -21.71 -24.12
N GLN A 34 -19.12 -22.92 -23.96
CA GLN A 34 -19.84 -24.09 -23.42
C GLN A 34 -19.67 -24.21 -21.89
N GLY A 35 -19.15 -23.15 -21.22
CA GLY A 35 -18.99 -23.11 -19.78
C GLY A 35 -17.73 -23.81 -19.24
N GLN A 36 -16.77 -24.17 -20.11
CA GLN A 36 -15.48 -24.71 -19.66
C GLN A 36 -14.68 -23.60 -18.95
N VAL A 37 -14.23 -23.87 -17.72
CA VAL A 37 -13.41 -22.97 -16.94
C VAL A 37 -11.97 -23.44 -16.90
N TYR A 38 -11.04 -22.58 -17.26
CA TYR A 38 -9.59 -22.83 -17.22
C TYR A 38 -8.95 -21.85 -16.24
N GLN A 39 -8.24 -22.35 -15.25
CA GLN A 39 -7.37 -21.54 -14.41
C GLN A 39 -5.96 -21.53 -15.01
N LEU A 40 -5.44 -20.35 -15.34
CA LEU A 40 -4.12 -20.17 -15.96
C LEU A 40 -3.10 -19.61 -14.99
N VAL A 41 -3.54 -18.79 -14.04
CA VAL A 41 -2.73 -18.21 -12.95
C VAL A 41 -3.44 -18.53 -11.65
N LEU A 42 -2.68 -18.94 -10.64
CA LEU A 42 -3.24 -19.16 -9.29
C LEU A 42 -3.70 -17.84 -8.70
N ASP A 43 -4.74 -17.87 -7.87
CA ASP A 43 -5.38 -16.69 -7.31
C ASP A 43 -4.44 -15.82 -6.46
N GLU A 44 -3.41 -16.45 -5.87
CA GLU A 44 -2.41 -15.80 -5.03
C GLU A 44 -1.31 -15.10 -5.84
N LEU A 45 -1.26 -15.32 -7.14
CA LEU A 45 -0.27 -14.73 -8.04
C LEU A 45 -0.87 -13.56 -8.81
N CYS A 46 -0.02 -12.65 -9.26
CA CYS A 46 -0.43 -11.54 -10.12
C CYS A 46 -0.61 -11.99 -11.57
N ALA A 47 -1.74 -11.66 -12.19
CA ALA A 47 -1.95 -11.80 -13.62
C ALA A 47 -2.02 -10.44 -14.33
N TRP A 48 -1.45 -10.35 -15.54
CA TRP A 48 -1.31 -9.10 -16.31
C TRP A 48 -2.46 -8.93 -17.30
N HIS A 49 -3.67 -8.54 -16.82
CA HIS A 49 -4.90 -8.48 -17.61
C HIS A 49 -5.48 -7.06 -17.81
N ALA A 50 -5.29 -6.14 -16.86
CA ALA A 50 -5.95 -4.84 -16.90
C ALA A 50 -5.14 -3.75 -17.63
N GLY A 51 -3.79 -3.91 -17.71
CA GLY A 51 -2.89 -2.88 -18.21
C GLY A 51 -2.99 -1.62 -17.35
N ARG A 52 -2.82 -0.43 -17.95
CA ARG A 52 -3.03 0.83 -17.22
C ARG A 52 -4.51 0.97 -16.89
N ALA A 53 -4.82 0.93 -15.60
CA ALA A 53 -6.19 0.88 -15.11
C ALA A 53 -6.30 1.49 -13.71
N SER A 54 -7.50 1.98 -13.35
CA SER A 54 -7.81 2.46 -12.01
C SER A 54 -9.26 2.14 -11.64
N TRP A 55 -9.53 1.83 -10.37
CA TRP A 55 -10.87 1.57 -9.86
C TRP A 55 -10.96 1.84 -8.37
N GLN A 56 -11.92 2.64 -7.92
CA GLN A 56 -12.17 2.92 -6.50
C GLN A 56 -10.91 3.33 -5.72
N GLY A 57 -10.04 4.14 -6.33
CA GLY A 57 -8.76 4.56 -5.75
C GLY A 57 -7.58 3.59 -5.97
N TYR A 58 -7.79 2.46 -6.65
CA TYR A 58 -6.74 1.51 -7.02
C TYR A 58 -6.16 1.86 -8.40
N SER A 59 -4.83 1.91 -8.53
CA SER A 59 -4.13 2.20 -9.78
C SER A 59 -3.43 0.97 -10.39
N GLU A 60 -3.00 0.01 -9.56
CA GLU A 60 -2.32 -1.21 -10.00
C GLU A 60 -3.29 -2.40 -10.00
N ILE A 61 -4.29 -2.33 -10.89
CA ILE A 61 -5.41 -3.29 -10.91
C ILE A 61 -4.97 -4.74 -11.08
N ASN A 62 -3.90 -5.00 -11.83
CA ASN A 62 -3.35 -6.36 -11.99
C ASN A 62 -2.93 -7.00 -10.68
N GLU A 63 -2.42 -6.20 -9.75
CA GLU A 63 -1.86 -6.70 -8.48
C GLU A 63 -2.93 -6.95 -7.42
N CYS A 64 -4.14 -6.43 -7.63
CA CYS A 64 -5.20 -6.43 -6.63
C CYS A 64 -6.51 -7.03 -7.14
N SER A 65 -6.49 -7.70 -8.29
CA SER A 65 -7.71 -8.26 -8.87
C SER A 65 -7.48 -9.62 -9.51
N LEU A 66 -8.57 -10.38 -9.59
CA LEU A 66 -8.67 -11.60 -10.37
C LEU A 66 -9.26 -11.25 -11.74
N GLY A 67 -8.50 -11.46 -12.80
CA GLY A 67 -8.95 -11.27 -14.19
C GLY A 67 -9.62 -12.51 -14.70
N ILE A 68 -10.85 -12.37 -15.20
CA ILE A 68 -11.65 -13.45 -15.81
C ILE A 68 -11.96 -13.08 -17.26
N GLU A 69 -11.47 -13.84 -18.19
CA GLU A 69 -11.66 -13.69 -19.61
C GLU A 69 -12.81 -14.55 -20.12
N LEU A 70 -13.76 -13.97 -20.83
CA LEU A 70 -14.86 -14.68 -21.47
C LEU A 70 -14.57 -14.85 -22.97
N GLU A 71 -14.65 -16.06 -23.49
CA GLU A 71 -14.58 -16.29 -24.93
C GLU A 71 -15.69 -15.50 -25.66
N ASN A 72 -15.29 -14.46 -26.39
CA ASN A 72 -16.20 -13.60 -27.14
C ASN A 72 -15.40 -12.74 -28.13
N ALA A 73 -15.96 -12.46 -29.30
CA ALA A 73 -15.33 -11.59 -30.30
C ALA A 73 -15.28 -10.11 -29.89
N ASN A 74 -15.90 -9.73 -28.79
CA ASN A 74 -15.97 -8.38 -28.25
C ASN A 74 -16.46 -7.31 -29.24
N ASN A 75 -17.35 -7.69 -30.16
CA ASN A 75 -17.91 -6.80 -31.20
C ASN A 75 -19.32 -6.28 -30.86
N GLY A 76 -19.80 -6.55 -29.64
CA GLY A 76 -21.14 -6.17 -29.14
C GLY A 76 -22.31 -6.95 -29.78
N ARG A 77 -22.02 -7.94 -30.65
CA ARG A 77 -23.02 -8.76 -31.35
C ARG A 77 -22.84 -10.25 -31.07
N ASP A 78 -21.61 -10.67 -30.79
CA ASP A 78 -21.31 -12.05 -30.41
C ASP A 78 -21.97 -12.36 -29.07
N PRO A 79 -22.89 -13.37 -28.98
CA PRO A 79 -23.62 -13.62 -27.76
C PRO A 79 -22.73 -14.25 -26.66
N TYR A 80 -23.10 -14.03 -25.40
CA TYR A 80 -22.62 -14.79 -24.26
C TYR A 80 -23.63 -15.88 -23.93
N PRO A 81 -23.37 -17.15 -24.27
CA PRO A 81 -24.31 -18.25 -24.06
C PRO A 81 -24.61 -18.48 -22.58
N GLU A 82 -25.79 -19.00 -22.29
CA GLU A 82 -26.25 -19.29 -20.92
C GLU A 82 -25.26 -20.16 -20.14
N ALA A 83 -24.70 -21.19 -20.80
CA ALA A 83 -23.69 -22.07 -20.17
C ALA A 83 -22.43 -21.29 -19.72
N GLN A 84 -21.98 -20.32 -20.52
CA GLN A 84 -20.84 -19.47 -20.17
C GLN A 84 -21.15 -18.55 -19.00
N VAL A 85 -22.33 -17.92 -19.02
CA VAL A 85 -22.77 -17.00 -17.94
C VAL A 85 -22.98 -17.77 -16.64
N ALA A 86 -23.59 -18.96 -16.69
CA ALA A 86 -23.77 -19.82 -15.52
C ALA A 86 -22.44 -20.27 -14.89
N ALA A 87 -21.45 -20.60 -15.73
CA ALA A 87 -20.09 -20.94 -15.28
C ALA A 87 -19.40 -19.74 -14.64
N LEU A 88 -19.53 -18.54 -15.22
CA LEU A 88 -19.02 -17.30 -14.65
C LEU A 88 -19.63 -17.02 -13.26
N ILE A 89 -20.95 -17.11 -13.14
CA ILE A 89 -21.66 -16.89 -11.87
C ILE A 89 -21.18 -17.87 -10.80
N THR A 90 -21.05 -19.15 -11.16
CA THR A 90 -20.57 -20.19 -10.24
C THR A 90 -19.16 -19.90 -9.75
N LEU A 91 -18.24 -19.59 -10.65
CA LEU A 91 -16.86 -19.21 -10.32
C LEU A 91 -16.84 -17.96 -9.43
N MET A 92 -17.53 -16.90 -9.84
CA MET A 92 -17.52 -15.64 -9.11
C MET A 92 -18.12 -15.76 -7.71
N ARG A 93 -19.19 -16.54 -7.52
CA ARG A 93 -19.73 -16.81 -6.18
C ARG A 93 -18.71 -17.47 -5.26
N GLY A 94 -17.94 -18.42 -5.79
CA GLY A 94 -16.82 -19.04 -5.06
C GLY A 94 -15.77 -18.01 -4.65
N LEU A 95 -15.29 -17.21 -5.62
CA LEU A 95 -14.27 -16.17 -5.39
C LEU A 95 -14.76 -15.08 -4.43
N ILE A 96 -16.00 -14.59 -4.62
CA ILE A 96 -16.62 -13.58 -3.75
C ILE A 96 -16.66 -14.08 -2.29
N LYS A 97 -17.09 -15.34 -2.09
CA LYS A 97 -17.14 -15.95 -0.76
C LYS A 97 -15.74 -16.12 -0.16
N THR A 98 -14.79 -16.63 -0.94
CA THR A 98 -13.42 -16.92 -0.49
C THR A 98 -12.66 -15.65 -0.11
N TYR A 99 -12.81 -14.60 -0.92
CA TYR A 99 -12.03 -13.36 -0.76
C TYR A 99 -12.86 -12.19 -0.21
N THR A 100 -14.10 -12.44 0.22
CA THR A 100 -15.01 -11.42 0.78
C THR A 100 -15.09 -10.18 -0.11
N ILE A 101 -15.38 -10.39 -1.42
CA ILE A 101 -15.39 -9.33 -2.42
C ILE A 101 -16.73 -8.59 -2.38
N GLU A 102 -16.67 -7.29 -2.12
CA GLU A 102 -17.86 -6.42 -2.12
C GLU A 102 -18.40 -6.18 -3.54
N PRO A 103 -19.71 -5.88 -3.71
CA PRO A 103 -20.33 -5.63 -5.01
C PRO A 103 -19.59 -4.59 -5.86
N ILE A 104 -19.14 -3.49 -5.23
CA ILE A 104 -18.42 -2.40 -5.91
C ILE A 104 -17.05 -2.84 -6.44
N MET A 105 -16.50 -3.93 -5.94
CA MET A 105 -15.20 -4.49 -6.32
C MET A 105 -15.31 -5.56 -7.41
N VAL A 106 -16.50 -5.75 -7.99
CA VAL A 106 -16.76 -6.54 -9.19
C VAL A 106 -17.01 -5.58 -10.34
N THR A 107 -16.18 -5.62 -11.39
CA THR A 107 -16.17 -4.60 -12.42
C THR A 107 -15.78 -5.15 -13.81
N ARG A 108 -15.88 -4.33 -14.85
CA ARG A 108 -15.53 -4.65 -16.24
C ARG A 108 -14.20 -3.98 -16.61
N HIS A 109 -13.48 -4.55 -17.57
CA HIS A 109 -12.27 -3.93 -18.10
C HIS A 109 -12.53 -2.52 -18.67
N SER A 110 -13.66 -2.32 -19.36
CA SER A 110 -14.09 -1.01 -19.87
C SER A 110 -14.23 0.07 -18.78
N ASP A 111 -14.56 -0.35 -17.55
CA ASP A 111 -14.79 0.59 -16.44
C ASP A 111 -13.49 0.99 -15.74
N VAL A 112 -12.50 0.09 -15.72
CA VAL A 112 -11.21 0.31 -15.04
C VAL A 112 -10.12 0.89 -15.93
N ALA A 113 -10.21 0.70 -17.26
CA ALA A 113 -9.15 1.07 -18.21
C ALA A 113 -8.88 2.58 -18.27
N GLU A 114 -7.59 2.95 -18.27
CA GLU A 114 -7.11 4.33 -18.41
C GLU A 114 -6.31 4.53 -19.71
N PRO A 115 -6.53 5.63 -20.49
CA PRO A 115 -7.64 6.58 -20.33
C PRO A 115 -9.00 5.93 -20.61
N ARG A 116 -10.08 6.55 -20.15
CA ARG A 116 -11.44 6.08 -20.42
C ARG A 116 -11.67 5.85 -21.91
N GLY A 117 -12.40 4.76 -22.23
CA GLY A 117 -12.67 4.37 -23.61
C GLY A 117 -11.52 3.62 -24.31
N ARG A 118 -10.37 3.43 -23.66
CA ARG A 118 -9.28 2.62 -24.19
C ARG A 118 -9.68 1.16 -24.39
N LYS A 119 -10.61 0.68 -23.59
CA LYS A 119 -11.15 -0.69 -23.62
C LYS A 119 -12.67 -0.66 -23.67
N THR A 120 -13.24 -1.64 -24.36
CA THR A 120 -14.69 -1.80 -24.55
C THR A 120 -15.22 -3.12 -24.01
N ASP A 121 -14.33 -4.00 -23.59
CA ASP A 121 -14.67 -5.35 -23.13
C ASP A 121 -15.19 -5.37 -21.68
N PRO A 122 -16.13 -6.26 -21.39
CA PRO A 122 -16.86 -7.16 -22.28
C PRO A 122 -18.06 -6.45 -22.96
N ALA A 123 -17.95 -6.18 -24.27
CA ALA A 123 -19.00 -5.49 -25.01
C ALA A 123 -20.26 -6.37 -25.16
N GLY A 124 -21.44 -5.76 -24.88
CA GLY A 124 -22.73 -6.45 -24.98
C GLY A 124 -23.00 -7.50 -23.90
N PHE A 125 -22.15 -7.61 -22.88
CA PHE A 125 -22.36 -8.53 -21.75
C PHE A 125 -23.55 -8.05 -20.87
N PRO A 126 -24.44 -8.96 -20.41
CA PRO A 126 -25.60 -8.62 -19.59
C PRO A 126 -25.19 -8.33 -18.14
N TRP A 127 -24.49 -7.23 -17.92
CA TRP A 127 -23.84 -6.87 -16.65
C TRP A 127 -24.82 -6.72 -15.48
N GLN A 128 -25.92 -6.05 -15.71
CA GLN A 128 -26.91 -5.81 -14.65
C GLN A 128 -27.52 -7.13 -14.13
N GLU A 129 -27.76 -8.08 -15.05
CA GLU A 129 -28.27 -9.40 -14.71
C GLU A 129 -27.24 -10.20 -13.90
N LEU A 130 -25.95 -10.15 -14.30
CA LEU A 130 -24.87 -10.78 -13.54
C LEU A 130 -24.83 -10.25 -12.10
N MET A 131 -24.83 -8.93 -11.93
CA MET A 131 -24.72 -8.29 -10.63
C MET A 131 -25.92 -8.63 -9.73
N ARG A 132 -27.14 -8.63 -10.30
CA ARG A 132 -28.35 -9.02 -9.56
C ARG A 132 -28.31 -10.47 -9.09
N GLN A 133 -27.72 -11.37 -9.87
CA GLN A 133 -27.59 -12.77 -9.47
C GLN A 133 -26.48 -13.00 -8.44
N LEU A 134 -25.40 -12.23 -8.48
CA LEU A 134 -24.31 -12.33 -7.52
C LEU A 134 -24.67 -11.70 -6.18
N PHE A 135 -25.44 -10.62 -6.19
CA PHE A 135 -25.76 -9.81 -5.02
C PHE A 135 -27.25 -9.47 -4.96
N PRO A 136 -28.11 -10.47 -4.70
CA PRO A 136 -29.57 -10.30 -4.74
C PRO A 136 -30.10 -9.28 -3.72
N ASP A 137 -29.40 -9.11 -2.60
CA ASP A 137 -29.77 -8.19 -1.52
C ASP A 137 -29.19 -6.78 -1.70
N ALA A 138 -28.34 -6.55 -2.73
CA ALA A 138 -27.83 -5.24 -3.02
C ALA A 138 -28.88 -4.36 -3.70
N THR A 139 -29.37 -3.34 -3.03
CA THR A 139 -30.42 -2.43 -3.49
C THR A 139 -30.01 -1.56 -4.69
N VAL A 140 -28.73 -1.53 -5.04
CA VAL A 140 -28.20 -0.82 -6.21
C VAL A 140 -27.09 -1.65 -6.82
N VAL A 141 -27.24 -2.07 -8.08
CA VAL A 141 -26.11 -2.48 -8.91
C VAL A 141 -25.25 -1.22 -9.10
N PRO A 142 -24.01 -1.18 -8.64
CA PRO A 142 -23.21 0.01 -8.82
C PRO A 142 -22.90 0.16 -10.33
N GLU A 143 -23.69 0.96 -11.02
CA GLU A 143 -23.09 1.78 -12.07
C GLU A 143 -22.04 2.61 -11.35
N ARG A 144 -20.87 2.81 -11.97
CA ARG A 144 -19.82 3.67 -11.41
C ARG A 144 -20.49 4.84 -10.71
N PRO A 145 -20.30 5.02 -9.39
CA PRO A 145 -20.98 6.10 -8.69
C PRO A 145 -20.67 7.39 -9.44
N THR A 146 -21.68 8.03 -10.01
CA THR A 146 -21.69 9.47 -10.15
C THR A 146 -21.74 9.95 -8.70
N ARG A 147 -20.57 10.05 -8.06
CA ARG A 147 -20.49 10.62 -6.71
C ARG A 147 -21.15 11.98 -6.76
N PRO A 148 -22.07 12.30 -5.84
CA PRO A 148 -22.42 13.69 -5.61
C PRO A 148 -21.11 14.45 -5.43
N ASP A 149 -21.08 15.65 -5.96
CA ASP A 149 -19.95 16.58 -5.97
C ASP A 149 -19.44 16.83 -4.53
N GLN A 150 -18.52 16.01 -4.07
CA GLN A 150 -18.04 16.01 -2.69
C GLN A 150 -16.51 15.98 -2.70
N GLY A 151 -15.95 17.17 -2.57
CA GLY A 151 -14.54 17.47 -2.57
C GLY A 151 -13.99 17.82 -3.96
N ASN A 152 -12.95 18.63 -3.96
CA ASN A 152 -12.25 19.04 -5.17
C ASN A 152 -11.66 17.78 -5.87
N PRO A 153 -12.06 17.47 -7.13
CA PRO A 153 -11.56 16.30 -7.87
C PRO A 153 -10.02 16.24 -7.95
N GLN A 154 -9.39 17.42 -8.00
CA GLN A 154 -7.94 17.55 -8.01
C GLN A 154 -7.32 17.11 -6.68
N GLN A 155 -7.90 17.47 -5.54
CA GLN A 155 -7.43 17.04 -4.21
C GLN A 155 -7.52 15.52 -4.05
N ARG A 156 -8.58 14.91 -4.55
CA ARG A 156 -8.75 13.45 -4.52
C ARG A 156 -7.68 12.76 -5.35
N GLN A 157 -7.49 13.19 -6.59
CA GLN A 157 -6.46 12.65 -7.47
C GLN A 157 -5.06 12.86 -6.88
N LEU A 158 -4.80 14.01 -6.27
CA LEU A 158 -3.54 14.28 -5.58
C LEU A 158 -3.32 13.30 -4.42
N ALA A 159 -4.35 13.05 -3.60
CA ALA A 159 -4.27 12.08 -2.50
C ALA A 159 -3.96 10.65 -2.99
N GLU A 160 -4.57 10.24 -4.11
CA GLU A 160 -4.30 8.93 -4.73
C GLU A 160 -2.87 8.84 -5.24
N LEU A 161 -2.37 9.86 -5.95
CA LEU A 161 -1.00 9.92 -6.44
C LEU A 161 0.02 9.91 -5.31
N LEU A 162 -0.20 10.71 -4.26
CA LEU A 162 0.68 10.74 -3.08
C LEU A 162 0.68 9.41 -2.34
N THR A 163 -0.47 8.74 -2.24
CA THR A 163 -0.57 7.39 -1.65
C THR A 163 0.25 6.38 -2.44
N SER A 164 0.04 6.32 -3.75
CA SER A 164 0.77 5.42 -4.64
C SER A 164 2.28 5.64 -4.55
N GLU A 165 2.70 6.91 -4.53
CA GLU A 165 4.11 7.26 -4.44
C GLU A 165 4.72 6.88 -3.09
N ALA A 166 3.99 7.06 -1.97
CA ALA A 166 4.46 6.65 -0.64
C ALA A 166 4.79 5.15 -0.55
N PHE A 167 4.00 4.31 -1.19
CA PHE A 167 4.28 2.88 -1.28
C PHE A 167 5.43 2.59 -2.24
N ARG A 168 5.44 3.22 -3.42
CA ARG A 168 6.47 3.04 -4.44
C ARG A 168 7.88 3.35 -3.94
N VAL A 169 8.06 4.45 -3.20
CA VAL A 169 9.38 4.91 -2.75
C VAL A 169 10.04 3.96 -1.74
N VAL A 170 9.26 3.17 -1.01
CA VAL A 170 9.78 2.14 -0.11
C VAL A 170 9.80 0.76 -0.77
N GLY A 171 9.50 0.69 -2.07
CA GLY A 171 9.42 -0.56 -2.82
C GLY A 171 8.28 -1.48 -2.35
N ALA A 172 7.31 -0.94 -1.62
CA ALA A 172 6.07 -1.61 -1.29
C ALA A 172 5.04 -1.31 -2.37
N TYR A 173 4.09 -2.22 -2.53
CA TYR A 173 2.97 -2.00 -3.42
C TYR A 173 1.80 -1.45 -2.63
N SER A 174 1.10 -0.46 -3.20
CA SER A 174 -0.10 0.13 -2.61
C SER A 174 -1.29 -0.83 -2.71
N GLN A 175 -1.12 -2.04 -2.24
CA GLN A 175 -2.20 -3.02 -2.21
C GLN A 175 -3.16 -2.64 -1.07
N GLN A 176 -4.04 -1.69 -1.35
CA GLN A 176 -5.15 -1.35 -0.43
C GLN A 176 -6.08 -2.54 -0.18
N LEU A 177 -5.93 -3.63 -0.94
CA LEU A 177 -6.63 -4.91 -0.74
C LEU A 177 -5.94 -5.82 0.27
N HIS A 178 -4.66 -5.66 0.58
CA HIS A 178 -4.07 -6.40 1.68
C HIS A 178 -4.64 -5.90 2.99
N GLY A 179 -5.14 -6.81 3.79
CA GLY A 179 -5.66 -6.53 5.13
C GLY A 179 -4.73 -5.62 5.94
N LEU A 180 -3.40 -5.76 5.76
CA LEU A 180 -2.40 -4.93 6.42
C LEU A 180 -2.49 -3.44 6.05
N ALA A 181 -2.61 -3.09 4.76
CA ALA A 181 -2.67 -1.68 4.35
C ALA A 181 -3.99 -1.01 4.77
N ARG A 182 -5.12 -1.74 4.66
CA ARG A 182 -6.42 -1.28 5.14
C ARG A 182 -6.42 -1.09 6.66
N THR A 183 -5.95 -2.09 7.40
CA THR A 183 -5.84 -2.02 8.87
C THR A 183 -4.91 -0.87 9.28
N ALA A 184 -3.79 -0.67 8.59
CA ALA A 184 -2.88 0.44 8.87
C ALA A 184 -3.54 1.81 8.65
N ALA A 185 -4.35 1.95 7.60
CA ALA A 185 -5.11 3.18 7.34
C ALA A 185 -6.18 3.42 8.42
N THR A 186 -6.98 2.40 8.76
CA THR A 186 -8.01 2.48 9.81
C THR A 186 -7.42 2.81 11.18
N LEU A 187 -6.24 2.27 11.49
CA LEU A 187 -5.54 2.51 12.76
C LEU A 187 -4.60 3.73 12.72
N GLU A 188 -4.57 4.48 11.62
CA GLU A 188 -3.72 5.67 11.42
C GLU A 188 -2.23 5.39 11.71
N LEU A 189 -1.72 4.24 11.30
CA LEU A 189 -0.34 3.83 11.60
C LEU A 189 0.73 4.59 10.81
N GLY A 190 0.34 5.48 9.91
CA GLY A 190 1.25 6.24 9.06
C GLY A 190 1.61 5.50 7.78
N MET A 191 2.76 5.86 7.18
CA MET A 191 3.19 5.33 5.89
C MET A 191 3.92 3.99 6.07
N PRO A 192 3.91 3.11 5.03
CA PRO A 192 4.71 1.91 5.04
C PRO A 192 6.20 2.27 5.05
N LEU A 193 6.97 1.62 5.90
CA LEU A 193 8.40 1.89 6.05
C LEU A 193 9.27 1.09 5.08
N ARG A 194 8.74 -0.04 4.60
CA ARG A 194 9.38 -1.00 3.68
C ARG A 194 8.35 -1.96 3.09
N ARG A 195 8.80 -2.84 2.20
CA ARG A 195 8.00 -3.99 1.75
C ARG A 195 7.55 -4.84 2.94
N SER A 196 6.41 -5.52 2.76
CA SER A 196 6.05 -6.63 3.63
C SER A 196 7.09 -7.75 3.54
N PHE A 197 7.24 -8.52 4.60
CA PHE A 197 8.14 -9.65 4.67
C PHE A 197 7.47 -10.82 5.38
N GLU A 198 7.86 -12.02 5.01
CA GLU A 198 7.40 -13.22 5.67
C GLU A 198 8.25 -13.50 6.92
N CYS A 199 7.61 -13.90 8.00
CA CYS A 199 8.29 -14.35 9.20
C CYS A 199 7.61 -15.61 9.75
N ARG A 200 8.41 -16.46 10.38
CA ARG A 200 7.92 -17.69 11.00
C ARG A 200 7.83 -17.51 12.51
N ILE A 201 6.65 -17.71 13.06
CA ILE A 201 6.41 -17.69 14.51
C ILE A 201 5.96 -19.10 14.92
N GLY A 202 6.81 -19.81 15.64
CA GLY A 202 6.59 -21.22 15.97
C GLY A 202 6.52 -22.09 14.70
N ARG A 203 5.37 -22.71 14.46
CA ARG A 203 5.14 -23.55 13.26
C ARG A 203 4.38 -22.84 12.14
N ARG A 204 3.99 -21.59 12.33
CA ARG A 204 3.11 -20.86 11.41
C ARG A 204 3.86 -19.74 10.70
N TRP A 205 3.49 -19.49 9.44
CA TRP A 205 3.99 -18.37 8.65
C TRP A 205 3.07 -17.16 8.76
N TYR A 206 3.68 -15.99 8.85
CA TYR A 206 3.02 -14.69 8.94
C TYR A 206 3.60 -13.76 7.89
N LEU A 207 2.76 -12.87 7.37
CA LEU A 207 3.18 -11.68 6.65
C LEU A 207 3.23 -10.52 7.63
N ALA A 208 4.35 -9.79 7.65
CA ALA A 208 4.54 -8.61 8.48
C ALA A 208 4.85 -7.39 7.61
N GLN A 209 4.34 -6.23 8.01
CA GLN A 209 4.67 -4.95 7.39
C GLN A 209 4.79 -3.86 8.44
N ALA A 210 5.93 -3.17 8.44
CA ALA A 210 6.18 -2.04 9.33
C ALA A 210 5.61 -0.75 8.75
N PHE A 211 4.90 -0.02 9.60
CA PHE A 211 4.36 1.32 9.36
C PHE A 211 4.96 2.31 10.37
N GLY A 212 4.71 3.59 10.19
CA GLY A 212 5.32 4.64 11.00
C GLY A 212 5.16 4.43 12.51
N ARG A 213 3.97 4.06 12.97
CA ARG A 213 3.66 3.91 14.41
C ARG A 213 3.79 2.50 14.93
N ASP A 214 3.55 1.49 14.10
CA ASP A 214 3.54 0.09 14.53
C ASP A 214 3.83 -0.85 13.34
N THR A 215 4.03 -2.12 13.65
CA THR A 215 4.12 -3.20 12.65
C THR A 215 2.85 -4.03 12.71
N LEU A 216 2.24 -4.28 11.58
CA LEU A 216 1.13 -5.23 11.46
C LEU A 216 1.67 -6.60 11.07
N ILE A 217 1.05 -7.62 11.63
CA ILE A 217 1.31 -9.02 11.34
C ILE A 217 0.00 -9.74 11.05
N CYS A 218 0.03 -10.67 10.11
CA CYS A 218 -1.13 -11.43 9.69
C CYS A 218 -0.73 -12.87 9.38
N PRO A 219 -1.43 -13.89 9.91
CA PRO A 219 -1.18 -15.26 9.48
C PRO A 219 -1.43 -15.40 7.98
N ILE A 220 -0.50 -16.04 7.26
CA ILE A 220 -0.66 -16.24 5.81
C ILE A 220 -1.92 -17.10 5.57
N GLY A 221 -2.81 -16.59 4.71
CA GLY A 221 -4.11 -17.19 4.42
C GLY A 221 -5.27 -16.71 5.31
N GLU A 222 -5.03 -15.85 6.32
CA GLU A 222 -6.05 -15.31 7.23
C GLU A 222 -5.98 -13.77 7.24
N TRP A 223 -6.12 -13.17 6.07
CA TRP A 223 -5.84 -11.75 5.79
C TRP A 223 -6.71 -10.74 6.55
N ASP A 224 -7.81 -11.18 7.11
CA ASP A 224 -8.72 -10.45 8.01
C ASP A 224 -8.25 -10.42 9.49
N ARG A 225 -7.20 -11.19 9.82
CA ARG A 225 -6.65 -11.31 11.17
C ARG A 225 -5.35 -10.54 11.36
N ALA A 226 -5.27 -9.36 10.79
CA ALA A 226 -4.13 -8.47 11.03
C ALA A 226 -4.16 -7.95 12.48
N GLU A 227 -3.05 -8.11 13.19
CA GLU A 227 -2.87 -7.59 14.55
C GLU A 227 -1.61 -6.72 14.65
N ARG A 228 -1.57 -5.86 15.66
CA ARG A 228 -0.43 -4.97 15.92
C ARG A 228 0.67 -5.71 16.68
N LEU A 229 1.92 -5.47 16.31
CA LEU A 229 3.08 -6.00 17.05
C LEU A 229 3.09 -5.53 18.51
N SER A 230 2.64 -4.31 18.79
CA SER A 230 2.51 -3.80 20.16
C SER A 230 1.50 -4.60 20.99
N GLU A 231 0.39 -5.06 20.40
CA GLU A 231 -0.61 -5.90 21.05
C GLU A 231 -0.07 -7.31 21.25
N LEU A 232 0.57 -7.89 20.22
CA LEU A 232 1.24 -9.17 20.33
C LEU A 232 2.33 -9.12 21.42
N SER A 233 3.14 -8.07 21.49
CA SER A 233 4.20 -7.91 22.51
C SER A 233 3.66 -7.91 23.94
N SER A 234 2.44 -7.37 24.13
CA SER A 234 1.77 -7.36 25.43
C SER A 234 1.18 -8.73 25.80
N ARG A 235 0.70 -9.50 24.80
CA ARG A 235 0.04 -10.79 24.98
C ARG A 235 1.01 -11.96 24.98
N ASP A 236 1.95 -11.98 24.06
CA ASP A 236 2.95 -13.04 23.85
C ASP A 236 4.30 -12.45 23.44
N PRO A 237 5.13 -12.01 24.43
CA PRO A 237 6.42 -11.40 24.18
C PRO A 237 7.39 -12.31 23.41
N VAL A 238 7.26 -13.64 23.55
CA VAL A 238 8.14 -14.62 22.86
C VAL A 238 7.85 -14.65 21.36
N GLN A 239 6.57 -14.64 20.99
CA GLN A 239 6.19 -14.55 19.58
C GLN A 239 6.54 -13.18 18.98
N ALA A 240 6.32 -12.10 19.71
CA ALA A 240 6.68 -10.77 19.28
C ALA A 240 8.19 -10.61 19.04
N GLN A 241 9.01 -11.27 19.84
CA GLN A 241 10.47 -11.23 19.71
C GLN A 241 10.93 -11.69 18.32
N ALA A 242 10.32 -12.75 17.79
CA ALA A 242 10.66 -13.25 16.44
C ALA A 242 10.41 -12.19 15.33
N VAL A 243 9.33 -11.40 15.46
CA VAL A 243 9.05 -10.30 14.52
C VAL A 243 10.04 -9.15 14.72
N ILE A 244 10.36 -8.80 15.97
CA ILE A 244 11.34 -7.74 16.29
C ILE A 244 12.70 -8.09 15.70
N GLU A 245 13.16 -9.31 15.83
CA GLU A 245 14.44 -9.76 15.25
C GLU A 245 14.45 -9.60 13.72
N GLN A 246 13.36 -9.97 13.04
CA GLN A 246 13.26 -9.78 11.60
C GLN A 246 13.25 -8.29 11.20
N LEU A 247 12.62 -7.41 11.97
CA LEU A 247 12.65 -5.96 11.72
C LEU A 247 14.09 -5.42 11.75
N TYR A 248 14.90 -5.85 12.72
CA TYR A 248 16.31 -5.47 12.84
C TYR A 248 17.16 -6.06 11.72
N LEU A 249 16.96 -7.34 11.37
CA LEU A 249 17.64 -7.96 10.23
C LEU A 249 17.36 -7.23 8.92
N HIS A 250 16.10 -6.83 8.71
CA HIS A 250 15.71 -6.01 7.56
C HIS A 250 16.25 -4.57 7.63
N ALA A 251 16.61 -4.08 8.80
CA ALA A 251 17.32 -2.81 8.98
C ALA A 251 18.84 -2.91 8.78
N GLY A 252 19.36 -4.14 8.64
CA GLY A 252 20.75 -4.40 8.32
C GLY A 252 21.64 -4.80 9.49
N GLU A 253 21.08 -5.06 10.68
CA GLU A 253 21.81 -5.62 11.81
C GLU A 253 20.91 -6.52 12.67
N PRO A 254 21.46 -7.53 13.39
CA PRO A 254 20.66 -8.36 14.28
C PRO A 254 20.24 -7.58 15.53
N PHE A 255 19.05 -7.90 16.06
CA PHE A 255 18.66 -7.46 17.39
C PHE A 255 19.61 -8.06 18.44
N ARG A 256 20.03 -7.25 19.40
CA ARG A 256 20.93 -7.66 20.49
C ARG A 256 20.32 -7.29 21.84
N GLU A 257 20.02 -8.30 22.62
CA GLU A 257 19.43 -8.12 23.95
C GLU A 257 20.37 -7.41 24.94
N ASP A 258 21.68 -7.58 24.78
CA ASP A 258 22.71 -6.93 25.59
C ASP A 258 22.96 -5.45 25.25
N TRP A 259 22.36 -4.94 24.16
CA TRP A 259 22.52 -3.55 23.75
C TRP A 259 21.46 -2.65 24.39
N ALA A 260 21.88 -1.72 25.25
CA ALA A 260 20.98 -0.79 25.94
C ALA A 260 20.13 0.03 24.94
N ILE A 261 20.67 0.38 23.78
CA ILE A 261 19.94 1.13 22.75
C ILE A 261 18.80 0.30 22.14
N HIS A 262 18.97 -1.01 21.96
CA HIS A 262 17.91 -1.91 21.50
C HIS A 262 16.85 -2.12 22.58
N GLN A 263 17.27 -2.24 23.83
CA GLN A 263 16.33 -2.35 24.95
C GLN A 263 15.49 -1.06 25.13
N ALA A 264 16.13 0.09 25.01
CA ALA A 264 15.44 1.38 25.05
C ALA A 264 14.38 1.50 23.95
N ALA A 265 14.67 1.01 22.74
CA ALA A 265 13.73 1.05 21.63
C ALA A 265 12.45 0.21 21.85
N ARG A 266 12.50 -0.83 22.70
CA ARG A 266 11.32 -1.63 23.06
C ARG A 266 10.31 -0.90 23.95
N THR A 267 10.78 0.05 24.72
CA THR A 267 9.98 0.79 25.73
C THR A 267 9.63 2.20 25.28
N LEU A 268 10.36 2.74 24.31
CA LEU A 268 10.14 4.08 23.78
C LEU A 268 9.30 4.04 22.51
N PRO A 269 8.44 5.03 22.26
CA PRO A 269 7.60 5.13 21.07
C PRO A 269 8.44 5.60 19.86
N VAL A 270 9.43 4.84 19.45
CA VAL A 270 10.34 5.21 18.34
C VAL A 270 10.00 4.55 17.01
N GLY A 271 9.08 3.57 17.00
CA GLY A 271 8.69 2.80 15.82
C GLY A 271 9.76 1.77 15.43
N ALA A 272 9.60 1.19 14.24
CA ALA A 272 10.52 0.17 13.76
C ALA A 272 11.89 0.73 13.36
N PRO A 273 12.98 -0.08 13.47
CA PRO A 273 14.31 0.32 13.02
C PRO A 273 14.34 0.44 11.49
N LEU A 274 15.04 1.47 10.99
CA LEU A 274 15.13 1.79 9.56
C LEU A 274 16.50 1.49 8.96
N ALA A 275 17.54 1.49 9.76
CA ALA A 275 18.92 1.19 9.34
C ALA A 275 19.71 0.61 10.49
N ALA A 276 20.81 -0.08 10.16
CA ALA A 276 21.81 -0.51 11.12
C ALA A 276 22.40 0.68 11.90
N SER A 277 22.98 0.39 13.05
CA SER A 277 23.69 1.38 13.86
C SER A 277 24.83 2.05 13.09
N GLN A 278 24.99 3.34 13.30
CA GLN A 278 26.03 4.15 12.64
C GLN A 278 26.80 4.99 13.64
N ARG A 279 28.07 5.23 13.35
CA ARG A 279 28.90 6.14 14.13
C ARG A 279 28.71 7.57 13.62
N VAL A 280 28.52 8.49 14.54
CA VAL A 280 28.37 9.92 14.29
C VAL A 280 29.41 10.66 15.12
N ARG A 281 30.21 11.53 14.49
CA ARG A 281 31.21 12.36 15.17
C ARG A 281 30.74 13.81 15.18
N VAL A 282 30.78 14.41 16.36
CA VAL A 282 30.46 15.83 16.58
C VAL A 282 31.60 16.45 17.40
N GLY A 283 32.42 17.28 16.78
CA GLY A 283 33.68 17.77 17.39
C GLY A 283 34.59 16.61 17.78
N SER A 284 35.02 16.58 19.04
CA SER A 284 35.84 15.50 19.60
C SER A 284 35.03 14.30 20.13
N ARG A 285 33.72 14.37 20.13
CA ARG A 285 32.83 13.32 20.67
C ARG A 285 32.34 12.39 19.58
N GLU A 286 32.27 11.11 19.89
CA GLU A 286 31.72 10.11 18.99
C GLU A 286 30.50 9.44 19.63
N PHE A 287 29.49 9.15 18.80
CA PHE A 287 28.23 8.54 19.18
C PHE A 287 27.93 7.34 18.30
N VAL A 288 27.22 6.35 18.84
CA VAL A 288 26.52 5.34 18.02
C VAL A 288 25.05 5.73 17.99
N ALA A 289 24.45 5.73 16.79
CA ALA A 289 23.07 6.12 16.58
C ALA A 289 22.33 5.09 15.73
N ILE A 290 21.07 4.85 16.03
CA ILE A 290 20.15 4.01 15.25
C ILE A 290 18.95 4.85 14.84
N CYS A 291 18.65 4.86 13.54
CA CYS A 291 17.49 5.52 12.97
C CYS A 291 16.25 4.63 13.11
N TYR A 292 15.25 5.11 13.82
CA TYR A 292 13.92 4.51 13.90
C TYR A 292 12.90 5.36 13.12
N ALA A 293 11.70 4.85 12.93
CA ALA A 293 10.65 5.55 12.19
C ALA A 293 10.27 6.91 12.76
N LEU A 294 10.22 7.04 14.10
CA LEU A 294 9.72 8.22 14.77
C LEU A 294 10.80 9.01 15.51
N ASP A 295 11.99 8.44 15.72
CA ASP A 295 13.07 9.10 16.44
C ASP A 295 14.43 8.50 16.04
N ILE A 296 15.51 9.12 16.50
CA ILE A 296 16.85 8.55 16.51
C ILE A 296 17.26 8.34 17.95
N LEU A 297 17.63 7.11 18.30
CA LEU A 297 18.31 6.81 19.55
C LEU A 297 19.82 6.90 19.34
N TYR A 298 20.54 7.41 20.34
CA TYR A 298 21.99 7.49 20.29
C TYR A 298 22.60 7.28 21.68
N SER A 299 23.86 6.84 21.68
CA SER A 299 24.68 6.69 22.90
C SER A 299 26.09 7.21 22.63
N PRO A 300 26.71 7.96 23.57
CA PRO A 300 28.11 8.30 23.47
C PRO A 300 28.99 7.03 23.49
N VAL A 301 30.00 6.96 22.64
CA VAL A 301 30.94 5.83 22.64
C VAL A 301 31.60 5.70 23.99
N GLY A 302 31.57 4.49 24.58
CA GLY A 302 32.06 4.20 25.92
C GLY A 302 31.06 4.46 27.06
N GLN A 303 29.87 5.01 26.76
CA GLN A 303 28.79 5.28 27.73
C GLN A 303 27.49 4.57 27.32
N TRP A 304 27.57 3.29 27.03
CA TRP A 304 26.55 2.50 26.34
C TRP A 304 25.17 2.47 27.01
N GLN A 305 25.14 2.72 28.36
CA GLN A 305 23.89 2.80 29.12
C GLN A 305 23.22 4.19 29.04
N SER A 306 23.92 5.18 28.51
CA SER A 306 23.41 6.55 28.37
C SER A 306 22.72 6.72 27.03
N ILE A 307 21.42 6.43 26.98
CA ILE A 307 20.62 6.53 25.73
C ILE A 307 19.94 7.88 25.65
N GLY A 308 20.29 8.65 24.60
CA GLY A 308 19.63 9.90 24.24
C GLY A 308 18.70 9.74 23.06
N ARG A 309 17.84 10.74 22.85
CA ARG A 309 16.86 10.81 21.75
C ARG A 309 17.04 12.12 20.99
N LEU A 310 16.93 12.06 19.65
CA LEU A 310 16.94 13.27 18.82
C LEU A 310 15.81 14.23 19.21
N SER A 311 14.61 13.72 19.49
CA SER A 311 13.43 14.52 19.86
C SER A 311 13.58 15.28 21.19
N THR A 312 14.50 14.86 22.07
CA THR A 312 14.72 15.48 23.40
C THR A 312 15.94 16.38 23.45
N LEU A 313 16.68 16.54 22.34
CA LEU A 313 17.86 17.40 22.30
C LEU A 313 17.47 18.88 22.50
N SER A 314 18.20 19.55 23.39
CA SER A 314 18.08 21.00 23.61
C SER A 314 18.76 21.81 22.51
N GLU A 315 18.48 23.09 22.44
CA GLU A 315 19.16 24.04 21.55
C GLU A 315 20.68 24.08 21.74
N LYS A 316 21.16 23.86 22.97
CA LYS A 316 22.59 23.81 23.32
C LYS A 316 23.32 22.62 22.64
N GLN A 317 22.57 21.68 22.09
CA GLN A 317 23.07 20.47 21.39
C GLN A 317 22.78 20.54 19.88
N ALA A 318 22.74 21.75 19.29
CA ALA A 318 22.40 22.00 17.91
C ALA A 318 23.27 21.19 16.93
N ASP A 319 24.58 21.11 17.18
CA ASP A 319 25.51 20.36 16.30
C ASP A 319 25.19 18.86 16.30
N LEU A 320 24.87 18.28 17.46
CA LEU A 320 24.48 16.89 17.54
C LEU A 320 23.12 16.66 16.87
N ARG A 321 22.15 17.58 17.09
CA ARG A 321 20.86 17.55 16.41
C ARG A 321 21.04 17.57 14.88
N ALA A 322 21.86 18.48 14.38
CA ALA A 322 22.12 18.61 12.94
C ALA A 322 22.75 17.31 12.36
N ALA A 323 23.76 16.78 13.06
CA ALA A 323 24.43 15.55 12.63
C ALA A 323 23.48 14.31 12.62
N LEU A 324 22.59 14.20 13.60
CA LEU A 324 21.59 13.13 13.65
C LEU A 324 20.50 13.30 12.57
N LEU A 325 20.02 14.52 12.33
CA LEU A 325 19.08 14.79 11.23
C LEU A 325 19.71 14.45 9.89
N GLU A 326 20.97 14.83 9.67
CA GLU A 326 21.68 14.52 8.45
C GLU A 326 21.79 12.99 8.23
N LEU A 327 21.93 12.21 9.30
CA LEU A 327 21.93 10.76 9.26
C LEU A 327 20.60 10.21 8.71
N TRP A 328 19.46 10.76 9.17
CA TRP A 328 18.13 10.36 8.65
C TRP A 328 17.98 10.60 7.16
N PHE A 329 18.38 11.80 6.69
CA PHE A 329 18.22 12.20 5.29
C PHE A 329 19.19 11.45 4.37
N ARG A 330 20.44 11.26 4.81
CA ARG A 330 21.45 10.52 4.03
C ARG A 330 21.04 9.08 3.76
N ARG A 331 20.32 8.44 4.69
CA ARG A 331 19.78 7.08 4.53
C ARG A 331 18.91 6.94 3.27
N VAL A 332 18.17 7.96 2.91
CA VAL A 332 17.29 7.98 1.72
C VAL A 332 17.91 8.69 0.52
N GLY A 333 19.23 8.95 0.54
CA GLY A 333 19.92 9.63 -0.56
C GLY A 333 19.59 11.13 -0.67
N SER A 334 19.18 11.75 0.43
CA SER A 334 18.84 13.16 0.51
C SER A 334 19.72 13.89 1.55
N PHE A 335 19.48 15.17 1.76
CA PHE A 335 20.16 16.00 2.76
C PHE A 335 19.17 16.96 3.41
N VAL A 336 19.53 17.45 4.59
CA VAL A 336 18.71 18.39 5.36
C VAL A 336 18.68 19.75 4.65
N ARG A 337 17.48 20.28 4.44
CA ARG A 337 17.23 21.60 3.83
C ARG A 337 16.41 22.46 4.79
N PRO A 338 17.03 23.13 5.77
CA PRO A 338 16.30 23.79 6.87
C PRO A 338 15.27 24.84 6.44
N ARG A 339 15.47 25.48 5.28
CA ARG A 339 14.55 26.49 4.72
C ARG A 339 13.60 25.96 3.65
N TRP A 340 13.50 24.65 3.53
CA TRP A 340 12.61 24.00 2.61
C TRP A 340 11.25 23.82 3.25
N SER A 341 10.18 24.33 2.65
CA SER A 341 8.83 24.34 3.23
C SER A 341 8.34 22.95 3.62
N LEU A 342 8.65 21.91 2.80
CA LEU A 342 8.28 20.54 3.12
C LEU A 342 9.01 20.04 4.37
N PHE A 343 10.30 20.36 4.52
CA PHE A 343 11.07 20.01 5.72
C PHE A 343 10.52 20.73 6.96
N GLU A 344 10.25 22.04 6.86
CA GLU A 344 9.68 22.81 7.97
C GLU A 344 8.32 22.24 8.40
N ALA A 345 7.44 21.94 7.44
CA ALA A 345 6.14 21.32 7.70
C ALA A 345 6.29 19.95 8.38
N ALA A 346 7.22 19.12 7.89
CA ALA A 346 7.47 17.81 8.48
C ALA A 346 8.00 17.90 9.93
N GLN A 347 8.88 18.87 10.22
CA GLN A 347 9.41 19.09 11.57
C GLN A 347 8.32 19.64 12.53
N GLN A 348 7.55 20.64 12.10
CA GLN A 348 6.46 21.20 12.89
C GLN A 348 5.40 20.15 13.24
N GLN A 349 5.08 19.29 12.29
CA GLN A 349 4.09 18.22 12.45
C GLN A 349 4.67 16.92 13.05
N ARG A 350 5.98 16.85 13.31
CA ARG A 350 6.69 15.68 13.86
C ARG A 350 6.42 14.40 13.05
N LEU A 351 6.56 14.49 11.72
CA LEU A 351 6.20 13.38 10.81
C LEU A 351 7.18 12.20 10.86
N GLY A 352 8.21 12.24 11.69
CA GLY A 352 9.20 11.18 11.83
C GLY A 352 10.25 11.19 10.72
N ALA A 353 10.82 10.02 10.43
CA ALA A 353 11.90 9.85 9.48
C ALA A 353 11.46 10.11 8.04
N PRO A 354 12.30 10.76 7.20
CA PRO A 354 12.09 10.78 5.75
C PRO A 354 12.20 9.35 5.20
N LEU A 355 11.32 8.97 4.29
CA LEU A 355 11.28 7.64 3.64
C LEU A 355 11.77 7.68 2.20
N SER A 356 11.87 8.87 1.61
CA SER A 356 12.34 9.07 0.24
C SER A 356 13.10 10.40 0.11
N PRO A 357 13.91 10.55 -0.95
CA PRO A 357 14.24 11.88 -1.44
C PRO A 357 12.97 12.56 -1.95
N SER A 358 13.06 13.86 -2.27
CA SER A 358 11.96 14.59 -2.89
C SER A 358 11.62 13.95 -4.26
N PHE A 359 10.33 13.82 -4.56
CA PHE A 359 9.80 13.29 -5.82
C PHE A 359 8.89 14.31 -6.50
N ARG A 360 8.62 14.11 -7.80
CA ARG A 360 7.69 14.95 -8.56
C ARG A 360 6.50 14.12 -9.01
N ILE A 361 5.31 14.72 -8.97
CA ILE A 361 4.07 14.17 -9.51
C ILE A 361 3.36 15.24 -10.33
N ASN A 362 2.62 14.81 -11.36
CA ASN A 362 1.73 15.67 -12.13
C ASN A 362 0.28 15.31 -11.79
N CYS A 363 -0.48 16.30 -11.33
CA CYS A 363 -1.89 16.17 -11.03
C CYS A 363 -2.67 17.16 -11.89
N GLN A 364 -3.36 16.68 -12.91
CA GLN A 364 -4.17 17.48 -13.84
C GLN A 364 -3.41 18.65 -14.48
N GLY A 365 -2.16 18.45 -14.85
CA GLY A 365 -1.32 19.48 -15.47
C GLY A 365 -0.57 20.37 -14.47
N GLN A 366 -0.91 20.34 -13.17
CA GLN A 366 -0.13 20.98 -12.12
C GLN A 366 0.96 20.03 -11.62
N GLU A 367 2.22 20.48 -11.64
CA GLU A 367 3.32 19.76 -11.04
C GLU A 367 3.42 20.04 -9.54
N PHE A 368 3.67 18.98 -8.78
CA PHE A 368 3.94 19.01 -7.34
C PHE A 368 5.30 18.41 -7.04
N VAL A 369 5.96 18.91 -6.01
CA VAL A 369 7.07 18.25 -5.35
C VAL A 369 6.59 17.72 -4.01
N GLY A 370 6.96 16.48 -3.69
CA GLY A 370 6.57 15.81 -2.45
C GLY A 370 7.72 15.12 -1.76
N GLU A 371 7.53 14.82 -0.48
CA GLU A 371 8.42 14.01 0.36
C GLU A 371 7.57 13.09 1.24
N SER A 372 7.97 11.82 1.31
CA SER A 372 7.33 10.83 2.17
C SER A 372 8.08 10.74 3.51
N TYR A 373 7.32 10.79 4.60
CA TYR A 373 7.78 10.63 5.97
C TYR A 373 7.07 9.45 6.65
N ALA A 374 7.58 9.01 7.78
CA ALA A 374 7.02 7.85 8.48
C ALA A 374 5.53 7.97 8.83
N LEU A 375 5.04 9.17 9.10
CA LEU A 375 3.64 9.38 9.50
C LEU A 375 2.76 9.96 8.40
N ASP A 376 3.34 10.63 7.39
CA ASP A 376 2.55 11.29 6.35
C ASP A 376 3.38 11.58 5.10
N VAL A 377 2.71 12.03 4.05
CA VAL A 377 3.33 12.62 2.86
C VAL A 377 3.01 14.10 2.83
N VAL A 378 4.01 14.91 2.57
CA VAL A 378 3.85 16.36 2.34
C VAL A 378 4.16 16.68 0.89
N ALA A 379 3.39 17.57 0.29
CA ALA A 379 3.61 18.03 -1.08
C ALA A 379 3.21 19.49 -1.23
N CYS A 380 3.85 20.21 -2.16
CA CYS A 380 3.44 21.55 -2.56
C CYS A 380 3.49 21.72 -4.08
N PRO A 381 2.62 22.58 -4.66
CA PRO A 381 2.70 22.91 -6.08
C PRO A 381 4.04 23.58 -6.40
N ILE A 382 4.64 23.22 -7.52
CA ILE A 382 5.87 23.88 -7.98
C ILE A 382 5.54 25.33 -8.31
N GLY A 383 6.26 26.26 -7.66
CA GLY A 383 6.01 27.71 -7.74
C GLY A 383 5.19 28.29 -6.58
N ALA A 384 4.47 27.44 -5.83
CA ALA A 384 3.69 27.83 -4.63
C ALA A 384 4.23 27.14 -3.38
N TRP A 385 5.49 27.39 -3.04
CA TRP A 385 6.27 26.65 -2.04
C TRP A 385 5.70 26.70 -0.62
N ASN A 386 4.86 27.70 -0.28
CA ASN A 386 4.21 27.84 1.02
C ASN A 386 2.88 27.10 1.11
N ASP A 387 2.35 26.60 -0.02
CA ASP A 387 1.10 25.84 -0.05
C ASP A 387 1.40 24.34 0.18
N VAL A 388 1.83 24.00 1.39
CA VAL A 388 2.16 22.62 1.76
C VAL A 388 0.90 21.88 2.13
N GLN A 389 0.60 20.85 1.34
CA GLN A 389 -0.53 19.95 1.53
C GLN A 389 -0.05 18.63 2.16
N ARG A 390 -0.90 18.01 2.97
CA ARG A 390 -0.65 16.73 3.64
C ARG A 390 -1.60 15.66 3.15
N LEU A 391 -1.08 14.46 2.89
CA LEU A 391 -1.89 13.34 2.45
C LEU A 391 -3.01 12.99 3.44
N SER A 392 -2.72 13.00 4.74
CA SER A 392 -3.72 12.74 5.79
C SER A 392 -4.86 13.75 5.77
N VAL A 393 -4.57 15.04 5.51
CA VAL A 393 -5.58 16.11 5.41
C VAL A 393 -6.40 15.96 4.13
N LEU A 394 -5.73 15.69 3.00
CA LEU A 394 -6.41 15.46 1.72
C LEU A 394 -7.35 14.25 1.80
N ARG A 395 -6.93 13.16 2.47
CA ARG A 395 -7.78 11.99 2.71
C ARG A 395 -8.99 12.34 3.57
N ALA A 396 -8.80 13.01 4.72
CA ALA A 396 -9.89 13.41 5.58
C ALA A 396 -10.93 14.28 4.83
N GLN A 397 -10.49 15.22 4.00
CA GLN A 397 -11.37 16.05 3.17
C GLN A 397 -12.11 15.26 2.09
N THR A 398 -11.58 14.11 1.66
CA THR A 398 -12.18 13.26 0.63
C THR A 398 -12.94 12.06 1.20
N GLU A 399 -12.66 11.64 2.44
CA GLU A 399 -13.26 10.52 3.16
C GLU A 399 -14.41 10.94 4.11
N GLU A 400 -14.56 12.23 4.42
CA GLU A 400 -15.61 12.77 5.31
C GLU A 400 -17.07 12.45 4.87
N VAL A 401 -17.20 11.68 3.80
CA VAL A 401 -18.46 11.24 3.18
C VAL A 401 -18.73 9.74 3.40
N LEU A 402 -17.83 9.03 4.02
CA LEU A 402 -18.05 7.64 4.43
C LEU A 402 -18.39 7.55 5.94
N ALA A 403 -19.29 8.41 6.42
CA ALA A 403 -19.96 8.13 7.69
C ALA A 403 -20.65 6.77 7.57
N PRO A 404 -20.48 5.85 8.54
CA PRO A 404 -21.17 4.59 8.51
C PRO A 404 -22.68 4.86 8.45
N ILE A 405 -23.34 4.27 7.48
CA ILE A 405 -24.79 4.11 7.56
C ILE A 405 -24.99 3.24 8.79
N THR A 406 -25.35 3.87 9.90
CA THR A 406 -25.78 3.16 11.11
C THR A 406 -26.98 2.28 10.74
N PRO A 407 -27.05 1.05 11.28
CA PRO A 407 -28.04 0.03 10.90
C PRO A 407 -29.48 0.45 11.14
#